data_17ee1ae0f3f71b932d36979b68d36ae5
#
_entry.id   17ee1ae0f3f71b932d36979b68d36ae5
#
_cell.length_a   1.000
_cell.length_b   1.000
_cell.length_c   1.000
_cell.angle_alpha   90.00
_cell.angle_beta   90.00
_cell.angle_gamma   90.00
#
_symmetry.space_group_name_H-M   'P 1'
#
loop_
_entity.id
_entity.type
_entity.pdbx_description
1 polymer ?
#
loop_
_entity_poly.entity_id
_entity_poly.type
_entity_poly.pdbx_seq_one_letter_code
_entity_poly.pdbx_strand_id
1 'polypeptide(L)'
;MARLVHSIARHLTFLASAGGVIGVAAMAQAAQITPPAGCEAFLTVQSRGCMVSHYWTCEGDPAGEHWRLSLDVDAPMSLSHTDREFRWLESLDLRTGLRSHLVQPEIDPASLSELLETGRDSFTFSLSVSEGDAPFTRDYSGFDALTGDTVEIDGEVLARTEFAYTETTPDGARSTVGNQYVSPSLRMFFGGTETLTLPSGEEISYEASPVDFARPNEAGFLNALPLYDCGDVLS
;
A
#
# COMPACT_ATOMS: atom_id res chain seq x y z
N MET A 1 69.47 74.12 2.66
CA MET A 1 69.88 72.72 2.90
C MET A 1 68.59 71.84 2.95
N ALA A 2 68.28 71.24 1.84
CA ALA A 2 67.09 70.50 1.73
C ALA A 2 67.45 69.00 1.66
N ARG A 3 66.91 68.17 2.57
CA ARG A 3 67.09 66.72 2.54
C ARG A 3 65.82 66.09 1.90
N LEU A 4 66.14 65.41 0.79
CA LEU A 4 65.18 64.58 0.04
C LEU A 4 64.96 63.30 0.83
N VAL A 5 63.68 62.98 1.11
CA VAL A 5 63.31 61.67 1.67
C VAL A 5 62.50 60.90 0.59
N HIS A 6 63.11 59.78 0.16
CA HIS A 6 62.50 58.85 -0.80
C HIS A 6 61.51 57.96 -0.06
N SER A 7 60.24 57.97 -0.48
CA SER A 7 59.20 57.04 -0.02
C SER A 7 59.11 55.88 -0.98
N ILE A 8 59.42 54.66 -0.49
CA ILE A 8 59.30 53.39 -1.24
C ILE A 8 57.87 52.87 -1.02
N ALA A 9 57.02 52.93 -2.05
CA ALA A 9 55.72 52.29 -2.06
C ALA A 9 55.88 50.79 -2.31
N ARG A 10 55.51 49.93 -1.33
CA ARG A 10 55.39 48.50 -1.48
C ARG A 10 53.98 48.15 -1.97
N HIS A 11 53.85 47.67 -3.20
CA HIS A 11 52.60 47.10 -3.71
C HIS A 11 52.43 45.70 -3.10
N LEU A 12 51.41 45.52 -2.23
CA LEU A 12 50.93 44.23 -1.81
C LEU A 12 49.88 43.76 -2.84
N THR A 13 50.23 42.72 -3.57
CA THR A 13 49.27 42.03 -4.46
C THR A 13 48.49 41.00 -3.63
N PHE A 14 47.21 41.28 -3.42
CA PHE A 14 46.29 40.29 -2.81
C PHE A 14 45.83 39.27 -3.88
N LEU A 15 46.27 38.03 -3.75
CA LEU A 15 45.71 36.90 -4.49
C LEU A 15 44.41 36.47 -3.78
N ALA A 16 43.27 36.76 -4.42
CA ALA A 16 41.98 36.27 -3.99
C ALA A 16 41.84 34.83 -4.50
N SER A 17 42.01 33.84 -3.63
CA SER A 17 41.68 32.45 -3.89
C SER A 17 40.14 32.27 -3.79
N ALA A 18 39.48 32.11 -4.94
CA ALA A 18 38.07 31.71 -5.03
C ALA A 18 37.96 30.23 -4.64
N GLY A 19 37.68 29.95 -3.37
CA GLY A 19 37.32 28.61 -2.91
C GLY A 19 35.91 28.28 -3.38
N GLY A 20 35.76 27.48 -4.42
CA GLY A 20 34.49 26.94 -4.83
C GLY A 20 33.98 25.94 -3.77
N VAL A 21 32.90 26.29 -3.07
CA VAL A 21 32.17 25.36 -2.21
C VAL A 21 31.38 24.44 -3.13
N ILE A 22 31.85 23.22 -3.33
CA ILE A 22 31.07 22.16 -3.96
C ILE A 22 30.03 21.73 -2.92
N GLY A 23 28.81 22.26 -3.03
CA GLY A 23 27.68 21.78 -2.27
C GLY A 23 27.34 20.37 -2.71
N VAL A 24 27.70 19.36 -1.90
CA VAL A 24 27.16 18.00 -2.04
C VAL A 24 25.72 18.08 -1.61
N ALA A 25 24.79 18.09 -2.58
CA ALA A 25 23.37 17.88 -2.29
C ALA A 25 23.24 16.46 -1.70
N ALA A 26 23.01 16.37 -0.39
CA ALA A 26 22.61 15.12 0.23
C ALA A 26 21.22 14.77 -0.36
N MET A 27 21.17 13.77 -1.23
CA MET A 27 19.90 13.18 -1.63
C MET A 27 19.29 12.58 -0.36
N ALA A 28 18.18 13.14 0.09
CA ALA A 28 17.39 12.52 1.15
C ALA A 28 17.00 11.13 0.62
N GLN A 29 17.56 10.08 1.19
CA GLN A 29 17.09 8.73 0.92
C GLN A 29 15.69 8.62 1.48
N ALA A 30 14.71 8.26 0.64
CA ALA A 30 13.37 7.94 1.10
C ALA A 30 13.47 6.85 2.17
N ALA A 31 12.66 6.98 3.22
CA ALA A 31 12.59 5.97 4.26
C ALA A 31 12.23 4.61 3.64
N GLN A 32 12.98 3.57 4.04
CA GLN A 32 12.71 2.21 3.59
C GLN A 32 11.99 1.42 4.69
N ILE A 33 11.03 0.60 4.28
CA ILE A 33 10.40 -0.37 5.16
C ILE A 33 11.34 -1.54 5.39
N THR A 34 11.39 -1.99 6.64
CA THR A 34 12.12 -3.20 7.02
C THR A 34 11.09 -4.25 7.44
N PRO A 35 10.98 -5.38 6.73
CA PRO A 35 10.13 -6.49 7.15
C PRO A 35 10.52 -6.99 8.56
N PRO A 36 9.60 -7.59 9.30
CA PRO A 36 9.91 -8.23 10.58
C PRO A 36 10.99 -9.31 10.44
N ALA A 37 11.69 -9.60 11.55
CA ALA A 37 12.68 -10.69 11.57
C ALA A 37 12.02 -12.04 11.21
N GLY A 38 12.65 -12.82 10.33
CA GLY A 38 12.09 -14.07 9.81
C GLY A 38 11.10 -13.90 8.65
N CYS A 39 10.92 -12.66 8.16
CA CYS A 39 10.07 -12.39 7.01
C CYS A 39 10.90 -11.87 5.82
N GLU A 40 10.49 -12.26 4.61
CA GLU A 40 11.13 -11.85 3.36
C GLU A 40 10.13 -11.10 2.47
N ALA A 41 10.45 -9.84 2.16
CA ALA A 41 9.63 -9.04 1.25
C ALA A 41 9.85 -9.47 -0.20
N PHE A 42 8.76 -9.52 -0.96
CA PHE A 42 8.81 -9.93 -2.37
C PHE A 42 8.20 -8.91 -3.34
N LEU A 43 7.42 -7.94 -2.84
CA LEU A 43 6.73 -6.99 -3.68
C LEU A 43 6.48 -5.67 -2.95
N THR A 44 6.61 -4.57 -3.69
CA THR A 44 6.10 -3.23 -3.35
C THR A 44 5.19 -2.78 -4.47
N VAL A 45 4.02 -2.28 -4.14
CA VAL A 45 3.03 -1.79 -5.11
C VAL A 45 2.72 -0.34 -4.79
N GLN A 46 2.96 0.53 -5.75
CA GLN A 46 2.51 1.91 -5.72
C GLN A 46 1.11 1.98 -6.35
N SER A 47 0.19 2.61 -5.66
CA SER A 47 -1.21 2.73 -6.11
C SER A 47 -1.63 4.19 -6.23
N ARG A 48 -2.69 4.42 -6.99
CA ARG A 48 -3.42 5.68 -6.98
C ARG A 48 -3.97 5.97 -5.58
N GLY A 49 -4.48 7.20 -5.37
CA GLY A 49 -4.99 7.62 -4.07
C GLY A 49 -3.90 7.79 -3.02
N CYS A 50 -2.65 8.04 -3.46
CA CYS A 50 -1.50 8.29 -2.58
C CYS A 50 -1.23 7.14 -1.60
N MET A 51 -1.13 5.91 -2.13
CA MET A 51 -0.90 4.70 -1.34
C MET A 51 0.29 3.89 -1.85
N VAL A 52 1.00 3.26 -0.92
CA VAL A 52 2.01 2.24 -1.18
C VAL A 52 1.78 1.03 -0.29
N SER A 53 1.94 -0.17 -0.85
CA SER A 53 1.80 -1.42 -0.12
C SER A 53 3.04 -2.29 -0.27
N HIS A 54 3.47 -2.91 0.83
CA HIS A 54 4.60 -3.84 0.86
C HIS A 54 4.11 -5.21 1.27
N TYR A 55 4.58 -6.23 0.56
CA TYR A 55 4.16 -7.61 0.77
C TYR A 55 5.36 -8.48 1.14
N TRP A 56 5.17 -9.36 2.12
CA TRP A 56 6.18 -10.31 2.56
C TRP A 56 5.56 -11.63 3.01
N THR A 57 6.36 -12.67 3.00
CA THR A 57 6.08 -13.97 3.62
C THR A 57 6.94 -14.14 4.86
N CYS A 58 6.51 -14.91 5.85
CA CYS A 58 7.28 -15.16 7.05
C CYS A 58 7.57 -16.65 7.23
N GLU A 59 8.72 -16.96 7.84
CA GLU A 59 9.04 -18.33 8.22
C GLU A 59 8.00 -18.85 9.23
N GLY A 60 7.45 -20.03 8.95
CA GLY A 60 6.45 -20.66 9.79
C GLY A 60 5.01 -20.42 9.35
N ASP A 61 4.74 -19.47 8.49
CA ASP A 61 3.42 -19.30 7.87
C ASP A 61 3.19 -20.43 6.84
N PRO A 62 1.95 -20.90 6.68
CA PRO A 62 1.59 -21.83 5.62
C PRO A 62 1.95 -21.29 4.22
N ALA A 63 2.28 -22.20 3.31
CA ALA A 63 2.66 -21.83 1.95
C ALA A 63 1.52 -21.08 1.22
N GLY A 64 1.83 -19.90 0.70
CA GLY A 64 0.89 -19.02 0.01
C GLY A 64 0.25 -17.96 0.89
N GLU A 65 0.47 -18.01 2.19
CA GLU A 65 0.10 -16.89 3.07
C GLU A 65 1.08 -15.75 2.92
N HIS A 66 0.59 -14.52 3.05
CA HIS A 66 1.41 -13.32 2.99
C HIS A 66 0.82 -12.18 3.80
N TRP A 67 1.70 -11.29 4.19
CA TRP A 67 1.38 -10.06 4.89
C TRP A 67 1.44 -8.87 3.95
N ARG A 68 0.58 -7.88 4.19
CA ARG A 68 0.58 -6.60 3.51
C ARG A 68 0.59 -5.46 4.51
N LEU A 69 1.58 -4.58 4.42
CA LEU A 69 1.60 -3.29 5.08
C LEU A 69 1.23 -2.20 4.08
N SER A 70 0.18 -1.47 4.34
CA SER A 70 -0.25 -0.32 3.52
C SER A 70 0.06 0.99 4.23
N LEU A 71 0.58 1.95 3.48
CA LEU A 71 0.91 3.30 3.96
C LEU A 71 0.27 4.33 3.03
N ASP A 72 -0.06 5.49 3.60
CA ASP A 72 -0.25 6.72 2.84
C ASP A 72 0.89 7.70 3.14
N VAL A 73 0.70 8.97 2.77
CA VAL A 73 1.72 10.02 2.95
C VAL A 73 2.03 10.31 4.42
N ASP A 74 1.07 10.10 5.31
CA ASP A 74 1.21 10.48 6.72
C ASP A 74 1.85 9.37 7.56
N ALA A 75 1.41 8.12 7.36
CA ALA A 75 1.84 6.99 8.21
C ALA A 75 1.39 5.62 7.68
N PRO A 76 1.87 4.52 8.28
CA PRO A 76 1.27 3.20 8.11
C PRO A 76 -0.21 3.20 8.49
N MET A 77 -1.05 2.66 7.59
CA MET A 77 -2.50 2.60 7.75
C MET A 77 -2.97 1.26 8.29
N SER A 78 -2.52 0.17 7.68
CA SER A 78 -2.97 -1.17 8.02
C SER A 78 -1.91 -2.23 7.80
N LEU A 79 -1.97 -3.27 8.62
CA LEU A 79 -1.26 -4.52 8.43
C LEU A 79 -2.31 -5.62 8.27
N SER A 80 -2.25 -6.39 7.19
CA SER A 80 -3.19 -7.49 6.93
C SER A 80 -2.46 -8.78 6.57
N HIS A 81 -3.06 -9.91 6.93
CA HIS A 81 -2.61 -11.25 6.66
C HIS A 81 -3.67 -11.98 5.84
N THR A 82 -3.28 -12.55 4.72
CA THR A 82 -4.17 -13.30 3.83
C THR A 82 -3.56 -14.66 3.52
N ASP A 83 -4.41 -15.62 3.24
CA ASP A 83 -3.97 -16.94 2.80
C ASP A 83 -3.87 -17.04 1.28
N ARG A 84 -3.60 -18.25 0.79
CA ARG A 84 -3.47 -18.58 -0.63
C ARG A 84 -4.74 -18.31 -1.45
N GLU A 85 -5.91 -18.39 -0.82
CA GLU A 85 -7.20 -18.09 -1.45
C GLU A 85 -7.61 -16.63 -1.28
N PHE A 86 -6.70 -15.80 -0.74
CA PHE A 86 -6.84 -14.39 -0.45
C PHE A 86 -7.90 -14.08 0.62
N ARG A 87 -8.21 -15.05 1.50
CA ARG A 87 -9.09 -14.82 2.65
C ARG A 87 -8.41 -13.92 3.67
N TRP A 88 -9.16 -13.04 4.27
CA TRP A 88 -8.66 -12.11 5.30
C TRP A 88 -8.52 -12.81 6.65
N LEU A 89 -7.38 -13.41 6.92
CA LEU A 89 -7.13 -14.16 8.16
C LEU A 89 -7.13 -13.24 9.38
N GLU A 90 -6.38 -12.14 9.27
CA GLU A 90 -6.36 -11.09 10.29
C GLU A 90 -5.98 -9.73 9.69
N SER A 91 -6.36 -8.66 10.38
CA SER A 91 -5.88 -7.31 10.08
C SER A 91 -5.79 -6.45 11.34
N LEU A 92 -4.91 -5.45 11.26
CA LEU A 92 -4.72 -4.41 12.26
C LEU A 92 -4.80 -3.07 11.57
N ASP A 93 -5.77 -2.25 11.93
CA ASP A 93 -5.77 -0.83 11.62
C ASP A 93 -4.76 -0.14 12.55
N LEU A 94 -3.69 0.39 11.97
CA LEU A 94 -2.56 0.97 12.71
C LEU A 94 -2.85 2.36 13.26
N ARG A 95 -3.93 2.99 12.79
CA ARG A 95 -4.36 4.32 13.26
C ARG A 95 -5.30 4.23 14.44
N THR A 96 -6.23 3.29 14.40
CA THR A 96 -7.24 3.12 15.45
C THR A 96 -6.87 2.03 16.45
N GLY A 97 -6.02 1.06 16.06
CA GLY A 97 -5.70 -0.12 16.86
C GLY A 97 -6.73 -1.24 16.75
N LEU A 98 -7.74 -1.07 15.90
CA LEU A 98 -8.74 -2.11 15.61
C LEU A 98 -8.10 -3.35 15.04
N ARG A 99 -8.39 -4.51 15.63
CA ARG A 99 -7.95 -5.83 15.16
C ARG A 99 -9.15 -6.63 14.66
N SER A 100 -8.97 -7.34 13.57
CA SER A 100 -9.97 -8.28 13.09
C SER A 100 -9.34 -9.65 12.80
N HIS A 101 -10.12 -10.70 13.04
CA HIS A 101 -9.74 -12.09 12.78
C HIS A 101 -10.89 -12.83 12.12
N LEU A 102 -10.56 -13.69 11.16
CA LEU A 102 -11.53 -14.53 10.49
C LEU A 102 -12.20 -15.49 11.48
N VAL A 103 -13.53 -15.53 11.47
CA VAL A 103 -14.32 -16.48 12.25
C VAL A 103 -14.47 -17.76 11.43
N GLN A 104 -14.04 -18.87 12.01
CA GLN A 104 -14.12 -20.19 11.36
C GLN A 104 -15.11 -21.11 12.07
N PRO A 105 -15.79 -22.05 11.36
CA PRO A 105 -15.77 -22.18 9.89
C PRO A 105 -16.60 -21.07 9.21
N GLU A 106 -16.20 -20.67 8.01
CA GLU A 106 -16.97 -19.76 7.18
C GLU A 106 -18.20 -20.48 6.61
N ILE A 107 -19.24 -19.70 6.24
CA ILE A 107 -20.44 -20.23 5.59
C ILE A 107 -20.13 -20.56 4.12
N ASP A 108 -19.47 -19.63 3.45
CA ASP A 108 -19.04 -19.73 2.06
C ASP A 108 -17.66 -19.01 1.98
N PRO A 109 -16.54 -19.75 2.04
CA PRO A 109 -15.22 -19.11 2.07
C PRO A 109 -14.89 -18.48 0.72
N ALA A 110 -14.33 -17.27 0.72
CA ALA A 110 -13.77 -16.69 -0.49
C ALA A 110 -12.69 -17.59 -1.10
N SER A 111 -12.70 -17.72 -2.44
CA SER A 111 -11.80 -18.61 -3.18
C SER A 111 -11.28 -17.97 -4.46
N LEU A 112 -10.04 -17.49 -4.40
CA LEU A 112 -9.33 -17.04 -5.60
C LEU A 112 -9.18 -18.16 -6.64
N SER A 113 -9.07 -19.41 -6.21
CA SER A 113 -9.02 -20.56 -7.12
C SER A 113 -10.32 -20.70 -7.90
N GLU A 114 -11.47 -20.61 -7.25
CA GLU A 114 -12.77 -20.67 -7.91
C GLU A 114 -12.96 -19.52 -8.88
N LEU A 115 -12.64 -18.29 -8.46
CA LEU A 115 -12.69 -17.11 -9.33
C LEU A 115 -11.88 -17.28 -10.60
N LEU A 116 -10.63 -17.77 -10.49
CA LEU A 116 -9.75 -17.94 -11.65
C LEU A 116 -10.18 -19.12 -12.55
N GLU A 117 -10.81 -20.16 -12.01
CA GLU A 117 -11.26 -21.33 -12.76
C GLU A 117 -12.62 -21.11 -13.44
N THR A 118 -13.56 -20.50 -12.74
CA THR A 118 -14.96 -20.37 -13.19
C THR A 118 -15.32 -18.99 -13.69
N GLY A 119 -14.51 -17.97 -13.35
CA GLY A 119 -14.77 -16.57 -13.65
C GLY A 119 -15.61 -15.84 -12.59
N ARG A 120 -16.06 -16.55 -11.54
CA ARG A 120 -16.85 -15.97 -10.46
C ARG A 120 -16.62 -16.73 -9.16
N ASP A 121 -16.58 -16.00 -8.06
CA ASP A 121 -16.58 -16.51 -6.70
C ASP A 121 -17.65 -15.78 -5.88
N SER A 122 -18.37 -16.48 -5.01
CA SER A 122 -19.24 -15.91 -4.00
C SER A 122 -18.68 -16.18 -2.62
N PHE A 123 -18.98 -15.30 -1.66
CA PHE A 123 -18.48 -15.51 -0.32
C PHE A 123 -19.47 -15.04 0.74
N THR A 124 -19.45 -15.73 1.88
CA THR A 124 -20.14 -15.32 3.11
C THR A 124 -19.30 -15.73 4.30
N PHE A 125 -18.74 -14.76 4.97
CA PHE A 125 -17.87 -14.97 6.13
C PHE A 125 -18.07 -13.87 7.18
N SER A 126 -17.50 -14.07 8.35
CA SER A 126 -17.53 -13.12 9.45
C SER A 126 -16.13 -12.81 9.96
N LEU A 127 -15.91 -11.57 10.39
CA LEU A 127 -14.73 -11.16 11.13
C LEU A 127 -15.12 -10.83 12.57
N SER A 128 -14.39 -11.36 13.52
CA SER A 128 -14.41 -10.87 14.90
C SER A 128 -13.52 -9.64 14.99
N VAL A 129 -14.08 -8.50 15.37
CA VAL A 129 -13.38 -7.22 15.46
C VAL A 129 -13.29 -6.81 16.92
N SER A 130 -12.10 -6.43 17.37
CA SER A 130 -11.88 -5.96 18.73
C SER A 130 -11.28 -4.58 18.76
N GLU A 131 -11.91 -3.71 19.57
CA GLU A 131 -11.36 -2.45 20.04
C GLU A 131 -11.34 -2.54 21.58
N GLY A 132 -10.17 -2.89 22.14
CA GLY A 132 -10.07 -3.19 23.56
C GLY A 132 -10.79 -4.49 23.97
N ASP A 133 -11.62 -4.44 25.01
CA ASP A 133 -12.19 -5.64 25.67
C ASP A 133 -13.56 -6.09 25.13
N ALA A 134 -14.16 -5.36 24.19
CA ALA A 134 -15.52 -5.65 23.70
C ALA A 134 -15.51 -6.02 22.20
N PRO A 135 -15.31 -7.30 21.84
CA PRO A 135 -15.39 -7.71 20.44
C PRO A 135 -16.81 -7.63 19.89
N PHE A 136 -16.91 -7.30 18.60
CA PHE A 136 -18.16 -7.39 17.83
C PHE A 136 -17.88 -8.13 16.52
N THR A 137 -18.94 -8.54 15.82
CA THR A 137 -18.84 -9.25 14.56
C THR A 137 -19.18 -8.32 13.41
N ARG A 138 -18.40 -8.43 12.32
CA ARG A 138 -18.72 -7.91 11.00
C ARG A 138 -19.01 -9.07 10.07
N ASP A 139 -20.18 -9.08 9.47
CA ASP A 139 -20.60 -10.13 8.55
C ASP A 139 -20.49 -9.60 7.11
N TYR A 140 -19.86 -10.39 6.25
CA TYR A 140 -19.62 -10.07 4.84
C TYR A 140 -20.36 -11.07 3.97
N SER A 141 -21.04 -10.58 2.93
CA SER A 141 -21.61 -11.40 1.88
C SER A 141 -21.52 -10.68 0.54
N GLY A 142 -21.02 -11.36 -0.48
CA GLY A 142 -20.79 -10.75 -1.77
C GLY A 142 -20.24 -11.69 -2.82
N PHE A 143 -19.65 -11.10 -3.85
CA PHE A 143 -19.01 -11.82 -4.93
C PHE A 143 -17.88 -11.03 -5.58
N ASP A 144 -16.99 -11.77 -6.25
CA ASP A 144 -16.05 -11.30 -7.25
C ASP A 144 -16.37 -11.97 -8.60
N ALA A 145 -16.22 -11.24 -9.70
CA ALA A 145 -16.41 -11.78 -11.03
C ALA A 145 -15.37 -11.20 -12.01
N LEU A 146 -14.75 -12.07 -12.81
CA LEU A 146 -13.86 -11.65 -13.89
C LEU A 146 -14.67 -10.98 -15.01
N THR A 147 -14.24 -9.81 -15.48
CA THR A 147 -14.89 -9.12 -16.61
C THR A 147 -14.51 -9.73 -17.96
N GLY A 148 -13.45 -10.52 -18.01
CA GLY A 148 -12.82 -11.01 -19.24
C GLY A 148 -11.76 -10.07 -19.80
N ASP A 149 -11.65 -8.85 -19.29
CA ASP A 149 -10.61 -7.89 -19.69
C ASP A 149 -9.32 -8.13 -18.92
N THR A 150 -8.19 -7.82 -19.57
CA THR A 150 -6.87 -7.80 -18.95
C THR A 150 -6.17 -6.48 -19.19
N VAL A 151 -5.26 -6.12 -18.31
CA VAL A 151 -4.38 -4.96 -18.46
C VAL A 151 -2.97 -5.38 -18.05
N GLU A 152 -1.97 -4.82 -18.67
CA GLU A 152 -0.58 -4.92 -18.26
C GLU A 152 -0.17 -3.62 -17.59
N ILE A 153 0.29 -3.71 -16.34
CA ILE A 153 0.78 -2.57 -15.57
C ILE A 153 2.18 -2.92 -15.09
N ASP A 154 3.16 -2.15 -15.54
CA ASP A 154 4.57 -2.34 -15.19
C ASP A 154 5.06 -3.81 -15.35
N GLY A 155 4.68 -4.43 -16.48
CA GLY A 155 5.06 -5.81 -16.81
C GLY A 155 4.25 -6.90 -16.09
N GLU A 156 3.33 -6.54 -15.19
CA GLU A 156 2.42 -7.49 -14.55
C GLU A 156 1.08 -7.55 -15.30
N VAL A 157 0.70 -8.75 -15.74
CA VAL A 157 -0.58 -8.98 -16.42
C VAL A 157 -1.67 -9.23 -15.40
N LEU A 158 -2.66 -8.37 -15.39
CA LEU A 158 -3.76 -8.35 -14.43
C LEU A 158 -5.09 -8.62 -15.13
N ALA A 159 -5.90 -9.52 -14.59
CA ALA A 159 -7.30 -9.67 -14.95
C ALA A 159 -8.14 -8.64 -14.19
N ARG A 160 -9.12 -8.02 -14.87
CA ARG A 160 -10.05 -7.10 -14.22
C ARG A 160 -11.22 -7.89 -13.63
N THR A 161 -11.64 -7.46 -12.43
CA THR A 161 -12.85 -7.96 -11.79
C THR A 161 -13.85 -6.85 -11.58
N GLU A 162 -15.11 -7.21 -11.43
CA GLU A 162 -16.13 -6.44 -10.74
C GLU A 162 -16.47 -7.16 -9.43
N PHE A 163 -16.83 -6.41 -8.41
CA PHE A 163 -17.24 -6.97 -7.13
C PHE A 163 -18.39 -6.18 -6.51
N ALA A 164 -19.14 -6.86 -5.68
CA ALA A 164 -20.08 -6.23 -4.77
C ALA A 164 -20.17 -7.02 -3.48
N TYR A 165 -20.17 -6.33 -2.35
CA TYR A 165 -20.43 -6.96 -1.06
C TYR A 165 -21.21 -6.05 -0.12
N THR A 166 -21.87 -6.68 0.85
CA THR A 166 -22.47 -6.01 1.99
C THR A 166 -21.69 -6.38 3.24
N GLU A 167 -21.34 -5.38 4.03
CA GLU A 167 -20.81 -5.52 5.39
C GLU A 167 -21.92 -5.17 6.37
N THR A 168 -22.25 -6.08 7.28
CA THR A 168 -23.23 -5.86 8.35
C THR A 168 -22.50 -5.77 9.69
N THR A 169 -22.79 -4.72 10.44
CA THR A 169 -22.26 -4.47 11.78
C THR A 169 -23.42 -4.18 12.75
N PRO A 170 -23.18 -4.13 14.07
CA PRO A 170 -24.21 -3.67 15.01
C PRO A 170 -24.79 -2.29 14.70
N ASP A 171 -24.04 -1.42 14.02
CA ASP A 171 -24.44 -0.05 13.67
C ASP A 171 -25.21 0.04 12.34
N GLY A 172 -25.37 -1.08 11.63
CA GLY A 172 -26.09 -1.15 10.36
C GLY A 172 -25.30 -1.80 9.24
N ALA A 173 -25.93 -1.87 8.07
CA ALA A 173 -25.34 -2.43 6.87
C ALA A 173 -24.78 -1.33 5.97
N ARG A 174 -23.64 -1.60 5.36
CA ARG A 174 -23.03 -0.79 4.29
C ARG A 174 -22.74 -1.68 3.09
N SER A 175 -22.81 -1.12 1.90
CA SER A 175 -22.49 -1.86 0.67
C SER A 175 -21.32 -1.24 -0.05
N THR A 176 -20.49 -2.09 -0.66
CA THR A 176 -19.40 -1.65 -1.50
C THR A 176 -19.51 -2.32 -2.86
N VAL A 177 -19.36 -1.54 -3.91
CA VAL A 177 -19.31 -2.03 -5.29
C VAL A 177 -18.11 -1.41 -5.99
N GLY A 178 -17.55 -2.11 -6.96
CA GLY A 178 -16.42 -1.58 -7.68
C GLY A 178 -15.75 -2.57 -8.62
N ASN A 179 -14.50 -2.25 -8.94
CA ASN A 179 -13.61 -3.14 -9.66
C ASN A 179 -12.30 -3.34 -8.89
N GLN A 180 -11.64 -4.44 -9.16
CA GLN A 180 -10.31 -4.78 -8.67
C GLN A 180 -9.51 -5.40 -9.79
N TYR A 181 -8.25 -5.65 -9.49
CA TYR A 181 -7.33 -6.34 -10.38
C TYR A 181 -6.83 -7.61 -9.70
N VAL A 182 -6.75 -8.70 -10.47
CA VAL A 182 -6.19 -9.97 -10.00
C VAL A 182 -4.96 -10.30 -10.82
N SER A 183 -3.85 -10.58 -10.16
CA SER A 183 -2.70 -11.22 -10.79
C SER A 183 -2.81 -12.74 -10.62
N PRO A 184 -3.03 -13.49 -11.72
CA PRO A 184 -3.01 -14.95 -11.65
C PRO A 184 -1.63 -15.53 -11.29
N SER A 185 -0.54 -14.84 -11.69
CA SER A 185 0.83 -15.26 -11.44
C SER A 185 1.23 -15.11 -9.98
N LEU A 186 0.86 -13.99 -9.34
CA LEU A 186 1.12 -13.70 -7.93
C LEU A 186 0.04 -14.30 -7.02
N ARG A 187 -1.13 -14.67 -7.57
CA ARG A 187 -2.33 -15.07 -6.82
C ARG A 187 -2.75 -14.01 -5.79
N MET A 188 -2.90 -12.76 -6.27
CA MET A 188 -3.18 -11.61 -5.41
C MET A 188 -4.21 -10.69 -6.04
N PHE A 189 -5.03 -10.07 -5.18
CA PHE A 189 -5.87 -8.94 -5.56
C PHE A 189 -5.15 -7.62 -5.30
N PHE A 190 -5.39 -6.67 -6.19
CA PHE A 190 -5.00 -5.28 -6.06
C PHE A 190 -6.23 -4.38 -6.16
N GLY A 191 -6.22 -3.24 -5.48
CA GLY A 191 -7.32 -2.29 -5.51
C GLY A 191 -7.65 -1.79 -6.91
N GLY A 192 -8.79 -1.19 -7.02
CA GLY A 192 -9.28 -0.47 -8.20
C GLY A 192 -10.13 0.70 -7.76
N THR A 193 -11.21 0.98 -8.46
CA THR A 193 -12.21 1.96 -8.04
C THR A 193 -13.30 1.28 -7.24
N GLU A 194 -13.72 1.89 -6.14
CA GLU A 194 -14.83 1.39 -5.34
C GLU A 194 -15.72 2.53 -4.85
N THR A 195 -17.00 2.23 -4.65
CA THR A 195 -17.95 3.11 -4.02
C THR A 195 -18.57 2.43 -2.82
N LEU A 196 -18.33 3.00 -1.65
CA LEU A 196 -18.93 2.62 -0.38
C LEU A 196 -20.20 3.43 -0.17
N THR A 197 -21.34 2.75 0.07
CA THR A 197 -22.59 3.36 0.49
C THR A 197 -22.80 3.10 1.98
N LEU A 198 -22.85 4.16 2.77
CA LEU A 198 -23.08 4.10 4.22
C LEU A 198 -24.57 3.82 4.55
N PRO A 199 -24.91 3.42 5.80
CA PRO A 199 -26.30 3.26 6.21
C PRO A 199 -27.16 4.54 6.07
N SER A 200 -26.53 5.71 6.05
CA SER A 200 -27.16 7.01 5.79
C SER A 200 -27.57 7.22 4.33
N GLY A 201 -27.08 6.39 3.40
CA GLY A 201 -27.18 6.58 1.97
C GLY A 201 -26.11 7.49 1.37
N GLU A 202 -25.15 7.96 2.17
CA GLU A 202 -23.99 8.70 1.69
C GLU A 202 -23.05 7.76 0.92
N GLU A 203 -22.55 8.23 -0.22
CA GLU A 203 -21.57 7.49 -1.04
C GLU A 203 -20.18 8.10 -0.95
N ILE A 204 -19.17 7.24 -0.78
CA ILE A 204 -17.78 7.62 -0.73
C ILE A 204 -17.04 6.78 -1.78
N SER A 205 -16.36 7.44 -2.71
CA SER A 205 -15.61 6.75 -3.76
C SER A 205 -14.12 6.78 -3.48
N TYR A 206 -13.45 5.67 -3.77
CA TYR A 206 -12.02 5.48 -3.62
C TYR A 206 -11.40 5.04 -4.95
N GLU A 207 -10.15 5.41 -5.16
CA GLU A 207 -9.33 4.98 -6.27
C GLU A 207 -8.00 4.45 -5.74
N ALA A 208 -7.73 3.16 -5.96
CA ALA A 208 -6.56 2.46 -5.43
C ALA A 208 -5.90 1.55 -6.48
N SER A 209 -6.13 1.83 -7.77
CA SER A 209 -5.55 1.04 -8.86
C SER A 209 -4.02 1.02 -8.78
N PRO A 210 -3.37 -0.14 -8.99
CA PRO A 210 -1.93 -0.25 -9.03
C PRO A 210 -1.36 0.54 -10.22
N VAL A 211 -0.18 1.13 -10.03
CA VAL A 211 0.53 1.93 -11.04
C VAL A 211 1.93 1.39 -11.30
N ASP A 212 2.60 0.89 -10.26
CA ASP A 212 4.00 0.48 -10.31
C ASP A 212 4.23 -0.72 -9.38
N PHE A 213 5.03 -1.68 -9.85
CA PHE A 213 5.35 -2.93 -9.16
C PHE A 213 6.87 -3.06 -9.02
N ALA A 214 7.41 -2.89 -7.82
CA ALA A 214 8.84 -3.07 -7.57
C ALA A 214 9.11 -4.39 -6.83
N ARG A 215 10.04 -5.18 -7.38
CA ARG A 215 10.52 -6.45 -6.84
C ARG A 215 11.89 -6.28 -6.18
N PRO A 216 12.41 -7.27 -5.44
CA PRO A 216 13.75 -7.21 -4.86
C PRO A 216 14.82 -6.80 -5.89
N ASN A 217 15.65 -5.82 -5.52
CA ASN A 217 16.69 -5.19 -6.33
C ASN A 217 16.19 -4.21 -7.40
N GLU A 218 14.90 -3.94 -7.51
CA GLU A 218 14.36 -2.91 -8.39
C GLU A 218 14.26 -1.56 -7.67
N ALA A 219 14.27 -0.48 -8.44
CA ALA A 219 14.08 0.86 -7.91
C ALA A 219 12.67 0.96 -7.30
N GLY A 220 12.55 1.60 -6.14
CA GLY A 220 11.27 1.73 -5.45
C GLY A 220 10.91 0.56 -4.51
N PHE A 221 11.63 -0.57 -4.58
CA PHE A 221 11.38 -1.68 -3.67
C PHE A 221 11.59 -1.25 -2.21
N LEU A 222 10.58 -1.52 -1.35
CA LEU A 222 10.50 -1.12 0.05
C LEU A 222 10.56 0.40 0.31
N ASN A 223 10.35 1.23 -0.71
CA ASN A 223 10.22 2.67 -0.52
C ASN A 223 8.91 2.99 0.23
N ALA A 224 9.01 3.59 1.41
CA ALA A 224 7.86 3.91 2.26
C ALA A 224 7.00 5.08 1.75
N LEU A 225 7.49 5.84 0.77
CA LEU A 225 6.79 7.03 0.29
C LEU A 225 5.85 6.67 -0.88
N PRO A 226 4.53 6.93 -0.78
CA PRO A 226 3.63 6.87 -1.92
C PRO A 226 3.98 7.95 -2.95
N LEU A 227 3.78 7.65 -4.24
CA LEU A 227 4.25 8.49 -5.34
C LEU A 227 3.12 9.05 -6.22
N TYR A 228 1.93 8.45 -6.22
CA TYR A 228 0.88 8.77 -7.17
C TYR A 228 -0.34 9.40 -6.50
N ASP A 229 -0.84 10.47 -7.09
CA ASP A 229 -2.02 11.24 -6.65
C ASP A 229 -1.88 11.89 -5.26
N CYS A 230 -0.66 12.22 -4.84
CA CYS A 230 -0.36 12.88 -3.56
C CYS A 230 -0.39 14.43 -3.64
N GLY A 231 -0.87 15.02 -4.73
CA GLY A 231 -0.66 16.44 -5.05
C GLY A 231 -1.25 17.46 -4.08
N ASP A 232 -2.28 17.12 -3.34
CA ASP A 232 -2.95 18.05 -2.43
C ASP A 232 -2.44 17.94 -0.97
N VAL A 233 -1.59 16.96 -0.69
CA VAL A 233 -1.12 16.62 0.66
C VAL A 233 0.29 17.16 0.94
N LEU A 234 1.04 17.50 -0.12
CA LEU A 234 2.44 17.96 -0.04
C LEU A 234 2.60 19.49 -0.23
N SER A 235 1.50 20.24 -0.24
CA SER A 235 1.51 21.71 -0.45
C SER A 235 1.31 22.49 0.84
#